data_5bb7cecf7916527d531217624e299165
#
_entry.id   5bb7cecf7916527d531217624e299165
#
_cell.length_a   1.000
_cell.length_b   1.000
_cell.length_c   1.000
_cell.angle_alpha   90.00
_cell.angle_beta   90.00
_cell.angle_gamma   90.00
#
_symmetry.space_group_name_H-M   'P 1'
#
loop_
_entity.id
_entity.type
_entity.pdbx_description
1 polymer ?
#
loop_
_entity_poly.entity_id
_entity_poly.type
_entity_poly.pdbx_seq_one_letter_code
_entity_poly.pdbx_strand_id
1 'polypeptide(L)'
;MASSDEEKIWELHRGFVQANRTGEVPFLRKHMAPGADTLVWYNLNQSNYFGVDHICELWEMLRAAMGGKVAKCEAFDERVTVTGDVALVTYLMHFGADFGALGKFVQDARDTEVWQKQNGEWKMIHFHCSNYVPGVMGGK
;
A
#
# COMPACT_ATOMS: atom_id res chain seq x y z
N MET A 1 -19.20 9.77 -15.42
CA MET A 1 -17.99 10.61 -15.29
C MET A 1 -17.51 10.54 -13.84
N ALA A 2 -16.22 10.26 -13.64
CA ALA A 2 -15.63 10.21 -12.30
C ALA A 2 -15.66 11.62 -11.67
N SER A 3 -15.83 11.69 -10.33
CA SER A 3 -15.68 12.92 -9.59
C SER A 3 -14.21 13.33 -9.51
N SER A 4 -13.92 14.59 -9.20
CA SER A 4 -12.55 15.05 -9.01
C SER A 4 -11.85 14.31 -7.85
N ASP A 5 -12.59 13.95 -6.80
CA ASP A 5 -12.07 13.15 -5.69
C ASP A 5 -11.76 11.72 -6.14
N GLU A 6 -12.63 11.10 -6.93
CA GLU A 6 -12.36 9.77 -7.48
C GLU A 6 -11.12 9.76 -8.35
N GLU A 7 -10.96 10.75 -9.23
CA GLU A 7 -9.75 10.90 -10.07
C GLU A 7 -8.50 11.06 -9.21
N LYS A 8 -8.59 11.86 -8.14
CA LYS A 8 -7.48 12.06 -7.20
C LYS A 8 -7.10 10.77 -6.48
N ILE A 9 -8.07 9.98 -6.06
CA ILE A 9 -7.81 8.68 -5.42
C ILE A 9 -7.14 7.71 -6.40
N TRP A 10 -7.58 7.65 -7.67
CA TRP A 10 -6.90 6.85 -8.69
C TRP A 10 -5.44 7.28 -8.87
N GLU A 11 -5.17 8.59 -8.90
CA GLU A 11 -3.81 9.13 -8.99
C GLU A 11 -2.96 8.70 -7.80
N LEU A 12 -3.50 8.85 -6.57
CA LEU A 12 -2.80 8.46 -5.35
C LEU A 12 -2.55 6.96 -5.28
N HIS A 13 -3.54 6.15 -5.66
CA HIS A 13 -3.39 4.70 -5.71
C HIS A 13 -2.29 4.27 -6.68
N ARG A 14 -2.29 4.81 -7.89
CA ARG A 14 -1.23 4.51 -8.86
C ARG A 14 0.14 4.96 -8.37
N GLY A 15 0.19 6.11 -7.71
CA GLY A 15 1.42 6.60 -7.07
C GLY A 15 1.91 5.68 -5.97
N PHE A 16 1.01 5.14 -5.17
CA PHE A 16 1.34 4.18 -4.11
C PHE A 16 1.87 2.86 -4.69
N VAL A 17 1.24 2.32 -5.72
CA VAL A 17 1.74 1.12 -6.41
C VAL A 17 3.15 1.36 -6.95
N GLN A 18 3.37 2.52 -7.58
CA GLN A 18 4.71 2.88 -8.09
C GLN A 18 5.73 3.03 -6.96
N ALA A 19 5.33 3.63 -5.84
CA ALA A 19 6.21 3.80 -4.68
C ALA A 19 6.69 2.46 -4.10
N ASN A 20 5.86 1.43 -4.17
CA ASN A 20 6.23 0.08 -3.74
C ASN A 20 7.37 -0.52 -4.57
N ARG A 21 7.54 -0.09 -5.82
CA ARG A 21 8.59 -0.63 -6.70
C ARG A 21 9.97 -0.18 -6.30
N THR A 22 10.09 1.04 -5.82
CA THR A 22 11.39 1.67 -5.49
C THR A 22 11.60 1.89 -4.00
N GLY A 23 10.57 1.66 -3.18
CA GLY A 23 10.62 1.93 -1.74
C GLY A 23 10.62 3.43 -1.43
N GLU A 24 9.77 4.20 -2.13
CA GLU A 24 9.72 5.67 -2.06
C GLU A 24 9.17 6.17 -0.72
N VAL A 25 10.02 6.29 0.28
CA VAL A 25 9.67 6.82 1.60
C VAL A 25 9.07 8.23 1.53
N PRO A 26 9.56 9.15 0.68
CA PRO A 26 8.93 10.47 0.55
C PRO A 26 7.44 10.42 0.18
N PHE A 27 7.01 9.45 -0.61
CA PHE A 27 5.59 9.25 -0.91
C PHE A 27 4.79 8.95 0.36
N LEU A 28 5.29 8.05 1.20
CA LEU A 28 4.64 7.72 2.46
C LEU A 28 4.54 8.93 3.38
N ARG A 29 5.63 9.68 3.52
CA ARG A 29 5.67 10.86 4.36
C ARG A 29 4.68 11.93 3.91
N LYS A 30 4.47 12.07 2.62
CA LYS A 30 3.57 13.07 2.05
C LYS A 30 2.10 12.66 2.17
N HIS A 31 1.79 11.39 1.97
CA HIS A 31 0.41 10.96 1.73
C HIS A 31 -0.21 10.10 2.84
N MET A 32 0.59 9.63 3.79
CA MET A 32 0.07 8.87 4.93
C MET A 32 -0.37 9.82 6.05
N ALA A 33 -1.40 9.43 6.79
CA ALA A 33 -1.84 10.17 7.95
C ALA A 33 -0.74 10.19 9.02
N PRO A 34 -0.43 11.34 9.62
CA PRO A 34 0.59 11.40 10.66
C PRO A 34 0.08 10.80 11.98
N GLY A 35 1.00 10.24 12.76
CA GLY A 35 0.70 9.76 14.11
C GLY A 35 0.37 8.27 14.18
N ALA A 36 0.77 7.68 15.28
CA ALA A 36 0.64 6.24 15.52
C ALA A 36 -0.81 5.78 15.64
N ASP A 37 -1.70 6.66 16.09
CA ASP A 37 -3.11 6.31 16.30
C ASP A 37 -3.98 6.56 15.07
N THR A 38 -3.42 7.15 14.01
CA THR A 38 -4.18 7.56 12.82
C THR A 38 -3.83 6.79 11.55
N LEU A 39 -2.77 5.99 11.58
CA LEU A 39 -2.40 5.11 10.49
C LEU A 39 -2.15 3.70 11.04
N VAL A 40 -2.93 2.74 10.57
CA VAL A 40 -2.77 1.33 10.88
C VAL A 40 -2.43 0.58 9.60
N TRP A 41 -1.33 -0.15 9.60
CA TRP A 41 -0.82 -0.82 8.41
C TRP A 41 -0.52 -2.29 8.72
N TYR A 42 -1.28 -3.18 8.11
CA TYR A 42 -1.04 -4.63 8.18
C TYR A 42 -0.32 -5.06 6.92
N ASN A 43 0.94 -5.47 7.08
CA ASN A 43 1.83 -5.66 5.96
C ASN A 43 1.91 -7.14 5.51
N LEU A 44 2.32 -7.33 4.27
CA LEU A 44 2.45 -8.67 3.66
C LEU A 44 3.49 -9.54 4.37
N ASN A 45 4.45 -8.95 5.07
CA ASN A 45 5.44 -9.67 5.88
C ASN A 45 4.89 -10.17 7.23
N GLN A 46 3.57 -10.14 7.41
CA GLN A 46 2.84 -10.59 8.61
C GLN A 46 3.06 -9.72 9.85
N SER A 47 3.62 -8.53 9.70
CA SER A 47 3.82 -7.58 10.79
C SER A 47 2.86 -6.41 10.69
N ASN A 48 2.59 -5.79 11.83
CA ASN A 48 1.70 -4.64 11.95
C ASN A 48 2.52 -3.40 12.25
N TYR A 49 2.15 -2.29 11.61
CA TYR A 49 2.85 -1.01 11.76
C TYR A 49 1.83 0.06 12.13
N PHE A 50 2.20 0.92 13.06
CA PHE A 50 1.34 1.98 13.58
C PHE A 50 2.03 3.31 13.42
N GLY A 51 1.48 4.15 12.52
CA GLY A 51 2.03 5.45 12.19
C GLY A 51 3.05 5.43 11.06
N VAL A 52 3.23 6.59 10.46
CA VAL A 52 4.08 6.75 9.27
C VAL A 52 5.56 6.48 9.57
N ASP A 53 6.05 6.86 10.73
CA ASP A 53 7.45 6.61 11.08
C ASP A 53 7.75 5.11 11.12
N HIS A 54 6.86 4.32 11.71
CA HIS A 54 7.04 2.89 11.85
C HIS A 54 7.12 2.17 10.50
N ILE A 55 6.20 2.49 9.56
CA ILE A 55 6.24 1.88 8.24
C ILE A 55 7.42 2.40 7.39
N CYS A 56 7.80 3.66 7.55
CA CYS A 56 8.96 4.20 6.85
C CYS A 56 10.27 3.52 7.26
N GLU A 57 10.43 3.15 8.52
CA GLU A 57 11.59 2.39 8.99
C GLU A 57 11.72 1.06 8.24
N LEU A 58 10.60 0.35 8.07
CA LEU A 58 10.58 -0.89 7.27
C LEU A 58 10.97 -0.62 5.82
N TRP A 59 10.37 0.37 5.21
CA TRP A 59 10.63 0.68 3.80
C TRP A 59 12.07 1.10 3.56
N GLU A 60 12.68 1.87 4.46
CA GLU A 60 14.10 2.23 4.37
C GLU A 60 15.00 1.00 4.46
N MET A 61 14.70 0.08 5.38
CA MET A 61 15.44 -1.17 5.52
C MET A 61 15.33 -2.04 4.27
N LEU A 62 14.12 -2.21 3.73
CA LEU A 62 13.87 -3.01 2.53
C LEU A 62 14.51 -2.39 1.29
N ARG A 63 14.44 -1.08 1.16
CA ARG A 63 15.09 -0.36 0.06
C ARG A 63 16.61 -0.55 0.08
N ALA A 64 17.22 -0.41 1.25
CA ALA A 64 18.65 -0.67 1.41
C ALA A 64 18.99 -2.13 1.05
N ALA A 65 18.16 -3.08 1.49
CA ALA A 65 18.35 -4.50 1.19
C ALA A 65 18.23 -4.82 -0.31
N MET A 66 17.42 -4.08 -1.05
CA MET A 66 17.31 -4.24 -2.51
C MET A 66 18.56 -3.81 -3.27
N GLY A 67 19.41 -2.97 -2.67
CA GLY A 67 20.69 -2.59 -3.26
C GLY A 67 20.59 -1.89 -4.62
N GLY A 68 19.59 -1.03 -4.79
CA GLY A 68 19.36 -0.30 -6.05
C GLY A 68 18.51 -1.07 -7.07
N LYS A 69 18.11 -2.29 -6.78
CA LYS A 69 17.15 -3.04 -7.61
C LYS A 69 15.74 -2.51 -7.41
N VAL A 70 14.87 -2.82 -8.36
CA VAL A 70 13.46 -2.41 -8.35
C VAL A 70 12.59 -3.63 -8.10
N ALA A 71 11.59 -3.50 -7.22
CA ALA A 71 10.61 -4.54 -7.01
C ALA A 71 9.60 -4.58 -8.17
N LYS A 72 9.04 -5.75 -8.41
CA LYS A 72 7.88 -5.92 -9.26
C LYS A 72 6.64 -5.71 -8.39
N CYS A 73 5.78 -4.78 -8.77
CA CYS A 73 4.52 -4.54 -8.09
C CYS A 73 3.46 -4.23 -9.15
N GLU A 74 2.53 -5.15 -9.30
CA GLU A 74 1.44 -5.02 -10.28
C GLU A 74 0.12 -5.13 -9.55
N ALA A 75 -0.76 -4.13 -9.77
CA ALA A 75 -2.11 -4.13 -9.24
C ALA A 75 -3.10 -4.46 -10.36
N PHE A 76 -4.11 -5.24 -10.03
CA PHE A 76 -5.16 -5.62 -10.98
C PHE A 76 -6.47 -5.85 -10.24
N ASP A 77 -7.58 -5.88 -10.98
CA ASP A 77 -8.94 -5.92 -10.42
C ASP A 77 -9.16 -4.77 -9.41
N GLU A 78 -8.73 -3.58 -9.80
CA GLU A 78 -8.72 -2.40 -8.95
C GLU A 78 -10.11 -1.77 -8.90
N ARG A 79 -10.58 -1.46 -7.69
CA ARG A 79 -11.88 -0.83 -7.46
C ARG A 79 -11.72 0.35 -6.52
N VAL A 80 -12.30 1.47 -6.88
CA VAL A 80 -12.29 2.70 -6.10
C VAL A 80 -13.72 3.10 -5.78
N THR A 81 -14.00 3.36 -4.52
CA THR A 81 -15.27 3.91 -4.05
C THR A 81 -15.00 5.12 -3.17
N VAL A 82 -15.61 6.25 -3.51
CA VAL A 82 -15.52 7.47 -2.70
C VAL A 82 -16.89 7.77 -2.10
N THR A 83 -16.93 7.94 -0.78
CA THR A 83 -18.14 8.29 -0.05
C THR A 83 -17.82 9.45 0.89
N GLY A 84 -18.23 10.67 0.54
CA GLY A 84 -17.88 11.87 1.30
C GLY A 84 -16.37 12.04 1.41
N ASP A 85 -15.87 12.10 2.62
CA ASP A 85 -14.45 12.31 2.91
C ASP A 85 -13.66 11.01 3.11
N VAL A 86 -14.23 9.86 2.71
CA VAL A 86 -13.58 8.55 2.82
C VAL A 86 -13.55 7.88 1.46
N ALA A 87 -12.44 7.26 1.14
CA ALA A 87 -12.28 6.46 -0.07
C ALA A 87 -11.73 5.07 0.28
N LEU A 88 -12.26 4.07 -0.42
CA LEU A 88 -11.84 2.69 -0.31
C LEU A 88 -11.27 2.26 -1.66
N VAL A 89 -10.07 1.68 -1.64
CA VAL A 89 -9.46 1.07 -2.82
C VAL A 89 -9.17 -0.39 -2.50
N THR A 90 -9.68 -1.31 -3.32
CA THR A 90 -9.41 -2.74 -3.17
C THR A 90 -8.83 -3.27 -4.48
N TYR A 91 -7.90 -4.21 -4.37
CA TYR A 91 -7.25 -4.79 -5.55
C TYR A 91 -6.52 -6.08 -5.21
N LEU A 92 -6.16 -6.79 -6.25
CA LEU A 92 -5.19 -7.87 -6.17
C LEU A 92 -3.82 -7.33 -6.56
N MET A 93 -2.78 -7.84 -5.93
CA MET A 93 -1.42 -7.39 -6.19
C MET A 93 -0.50 -8.59 -6.38
N HIS A 94 0.35 -8.50 -7.39
CA HIS A 94 1.50 -9.38 -7.51
C HIS A 94 2.74 -8.59 -7.11
N PHE A 95 3.45 -9.07 -6.09
CA PHE A 95 4.65 -8.43 -5.56
C PHE A 95 5.83 -9.38 -5.60
N GLY A 96 6.95 -8.90 -6.12
CA GLY A 96 8.19 -9.67 -6.12
C GLY A 96 9.39 -8.76 -5.94
N ALA A 97 10.30 -9.13 -5.04
CA ALA A 97 11.51 -8.37 -4.79
C ALA A 97 12.66 -9.27 -4.36
N ASP A 98 13.87 -8.84 -4.67
CA ASP A 98 15.09 -9.43 -4.16
C ASP A 98 15.65 -8.52 -3.07
N PHE A 99 15.52 -8.97 -1.83
CA PHE A 99 15.97 -8.24 -0.65
C PHE A 99 17.37 -8.70 -0.18
N GLY A 100 18.20 -9.19 -1.09
CA GLY A 100 19.56 -9.57 -0.77
C GLY A 100 19.65 -10.62 0.34
N ALA A 101 20.33 -10.30 1.43
CA ALA A 101 20.49 -11.21 2.56
C ALA A 101 19.17 -11.60 3.23
N LEU A 102 18.11 -10.78 3.10
CA LEU A 102 16.78 -11.10 3.61
C LEU A 102 16.03 -12.08 2.71
N GLY A 103 16.57 -12.38 1.52
CA GLY A 103 16.00 -13.36 0.60
C GLY A 103 15.13 -12.76 -0.48
N LYS A 104 14.74 -13.62 -1.42
CA LYS A 104 13.77 -13.27 -2.46
C LYS A 104 12.36 -13.53 -1.96
N PHE A 105 11.45 -12.63 -2.30
CA PHE A 105 10.07 -12.70 -1.87
C PHE A 105 9.15 -12.51 -3.08
N VAL A 106 8.26 -13.46 -3.32
CA VAL A 106 7.25 -13.37 -4.38
C VAL A 106 5.91 -13.83 -3.81
N GLN A 107 4.90 -12.97 -3.90
CA GLN A 107 3.61 -13.27 -3.30
C GLN A 107 2.47 -12.58 -4.05
N ASP A 108 1.37 -13.30 -4.23
CA ASP A 108 0.10 -12.72 -4.60
C ASP A 108 -0.64 -12.28 -3.34
N ALA A 109 -1.28 -11.13 -3.40
CA ALA A 109 -1.88 -10.49 -2.25
C ALA A 109 -3.25 -9.91 -2.56
N ARG A 110 -4.03 -9.72 -1.49
CA ARG A 110 -5.26 -8.92 -1.51
C ARG A 110 -4.99 -7.66 -0.71
N ASP A 111 -5.27 -6.52 -1.32
CA ASP A 111 -4.91 -5.23 -0.75
C ASP A 111 -6.14 -4.36 -0.55
N THR A 112 -6.13 -3.59 0.53
CA THR A 112 -7.12 -2.56 0.82
C THR A 112 -6.41 -1.30 1.26
N GLU A 113 -6.73 -0.18 0.61
CA GLU A 113 -6.32 1.16 1.01
C GLU A 113 -7.54 1.92 1.49
N VAL A 114 -7.45 2.56 2.63
CA VAL A 114 -8.48 3.49 3.12
C VAL A 114 -7.87 4.88 3.20
N TRP A 115 -8.49 5.83 2.50
CA TRP A 115 -8.09 7.22 2.44
C TRP A 115 -9.13 8.10 3.12
N GLN A 116 -8.69 9.13 3.81
CA GLN A 116 -9.56 10.11 4.43
C GLN A 116 -9.13 11.51 4.02
N LYS A 117 -10.11 12.34 3.65
CA LYS A 117 -9.85 13.74 3.33
C LYS A 117 -9.73 14.54 4.62
N GLN A 118 -8.56 15.12 4.84
CA GLN A 118 -8.21 15.89 6.04
C GLN A 118 -7.72 17.26 5.60
N ASN A 119 -8.42 18.31 5.98
CA ASN A 119 -8.07 19.69 5.60
C ASN A 119 -7.88 19.86 4.08
N GLY A 120 -8.78 19.25 3.30
CA GLY A 120 -8.75 19.30 1.85
C GLY A 120 -7.75 18.36 1.16
N GLU A 121 -6.97 17.60 1.92
CA GLU A 121 -5.99 16.65 1.39
C GLU A 121 -6.35 15.22 1.75
N TRP A 122 -6.20 14.31 0.79
CA TRP A 122 -6.39 12.88 1.03
C TRP A 122 -5.16 12.27 1.69
N LYS A 123 -5.39 11.58 2.83
CA LYS A 123 -4.34 10.86 3.57
C LYS A 123 -4.75 9.41 3.74
N MET A 124 -3.82 8.48 3.53
CA MET A 124 -4.08 7.09 3.83
C MET A 124 -4.11 6.89 5.34
N ILE A 125 -5.18 6.29 5.85
CA ILE A 125 -5.38 5.99 7.28
C ILE A 125 -5.26 4.50 7.58
N HIS A 126 -5.38 3.65 6.56
CA HIS A 126 -5.26 2.21 6.73
C HIS A 126 -4.78 1.56 5.44
N PHE A 127 -3.89 0.59 5.58
CA PHE A 127 -3.50 -0.31 4.52
C PHE A 127 -3.49 -1.74 5.05
N HIS A 128 -4.09 -2.66 4.32
CA HIS A 128 -4.06 -4.09 4.63
C HIS A 128 -3.63 -4.86 3.40
N CYS A 129 -2.56 -5.62 3.54
CA CYS A 129 -2.02 -6.48 2.50
C CYS A 129 -1.82 -7.88 3.07
N SER A 130 -2.54 -8.84 2.52
CA SER A 130 -2.49 -10.23 2.97
C SER A 130 -2.36 -11.18 1.80
N ASN A 131 -1.87 -12.39 2.07
CA ASN A 131 -1.72 -13.43 1.06
C ASN A 131 -3.05 -13.74 0.39
N TYR A 132 -3.01 -13.88 -0.94
CA TYR A 132 -4.13 -14.37 -1.72
C TYR A 132 -3.91 -15.85 -2.03
N VAL A 133 -4.68 -16.71 -1.37
CA VAL A 133 -4.59 -18.15 -1.54
C VAL A 133 -6.00 -18.68 -1.86
N PRO A 134 -6.36 -18.75 -3.14
CA PRO A 134 -7.69 -19.25 -3.54
C PRO A 134 -7.86 -20.72 -3.20
N GLY A 135 -9.11 -21.12 -3.02
CA GLY A 135 -9.47 -22.53 -2.75
C GLY A 135 -9.55 -22.92 -1.28
N VAL A 136 -9.15 -22.04 -0.36
CA VAL A 136 -9.28 -22.31 1.08
C VAL A 136 -10.77 -22.34 1.45
N MET A 137 -11.19 -23.37 2.15
CA MET A 137 -12.58 -23.56 2.60
C MET A 137 -13.61 -23.41 1.46
N GLY A 138 -13.24 -23.86 0.24
CA GLY A 138 -14.11 -23.76 -0.93
C GLY A 138 -14.17 -22.37 -1.56
N GLY A 139 -13.33 -21.44 -1.14
CA GLY A 139 -13.24 -20.09 -1.71
C GLY A 139 -12.67 -20.07 -3.13
N LYS A 140 -12.99 -19.03 -3.87
CA LYS A 140 -12.53 -18.84 -5.25
C LYS A 140 -11.60 -17.66 -5.37
#